data_fb5c26ba3d32d213000cffeb05ff7815
#
_entry.id   fb5c26ba3d32d213000cffeb05ff7815
#
_cell.length_a   1.000
_cell.length_b   1.000
_cell.length_c   1.000
_cell.angle_alpha   90.00
_cell.angle_beta   90.00
_cell.angle_gamma   90.00
#
_symmetry.space_group_name_H-M   'P 1'
#
loop_
_entity.id
_entity.type
_entity.pdbx_description
1 polymer ?
#
loop_
_entity_poly.entity_id
_entity_poly.type
_entity_poly.pdbx_seq_one_letter_code
_entity_poly.pdbx_strand_id
1 'polypeptide(L)'
;MKTTCQSLPGILSVAYLPVDRVQRHCDLKCLSSIPVQVFTTPTQVPLKGPATCETVSRYDNNGRVETTTLRFRSLEAIPTTHPLAFIVTDANRQRYLVGLHEPPYPIVRSTQTTGTPNGDPAVISYEVTFTALKALIPLG
;
A
#
# COMPACT_ATOMS: atom_id res chain seq x y z
N MET A 1 -14.03 -1.10 23.17
CA MET A 1 -13.16 -0.86 22.03
C MET A 1 -13.95 -0.92 20.75
N LYS A 2 -13.74 0.05 19.89
CA LYS A 2 -14.49 0.13 18.62
C LYS A 2 -13.51 -0.06 17.47
N THR A 3 -13.82 -1.00 16.58
CA THR A 3 -13.02 -1.27 15.38
C THR A 3 -13.82 -0.92 14.14
N THR A 4 -13.25 -0.14 13.25
CA THR A 4 -13.83 0.23 11.98
C THR A 4 -13.00 -0.35 10.85
N CYS A 5 -13.65 -1.04 9.91
CA CYS A 5 -13.01 -1.62 8.75
C CYS A 5 -13.45 -0.87 7.50
N GLN A 6 -12.50 -0.50 6.66
CA GLN A 6 -12.75 0.17 5.40
C GLN A 6 -12.04 -0.56 4.27
N SER A 7 -12.79 -0.89 3.22
CA SER A 7 -12.29 -1.54 2.02
C SER A 7 -12.46 -0.60 0.84
N LEU A 8 -11.47 -0.53 -0.03
CA LEU A 8 -11.58 0.24 -1.25
C LEU A 8 -12.45 -0.50 -2.26
N PRO A 9 -13.20 0.21 -3.13
CA PRO A 9 -14.17 -0.41 -4.05
C PRO A 9 -13.54 -1.26 -5.15
N GLY A 10 -12.25 -1.27 -5.25
CA GLY A 10 -11.50 -2.04 -6.24
C GLY A 10 -10.22 -1.32 -6.56
N ILE A 11 -9.16 -2.06 -6.87
CA ILE A 11 -7.86 -1.48 -7.16
C ILE A 11 -7.58 -1.64 -8.65
N LEU A 12 -7.43 -0.51 -9.36
CA LEU A 12 -7.09 -0.49 -10.78
C LEU A 12 -5.60 -0.71 -10.99
N SER A 13 -4.76 -0.12 -10.14
CA SER A 13 -3.32 -0.20 -10.30
C SER A 13 -2.61 -0.08 -8.97
N VAL A 14 -1.41 -0.66 -8.93
CA VAL A 14 -0.48 -0.57 -7.80
C VAL A 14 0.85 -0.11 -8.35
N ALA A 15 1.48 0.83 -7.67
CA ALA A 15 2.81 1.31 -8.00
C ALA A 15 3.65 1.38 -6.73
N TYR A 16 4.97 1.40 -6.87
CA TYR A 16 5.86 1.50 -5.73
C TYR A 16 6.94 2.55 -5.97
N LEU A 17 7.51 3.05 -4.88
CA LEU A 17 8.66 3.96 -4.93
C LEU A 17 9.43 3.81 -3.61
N PRO A 18 10.74 4.17 -3.60
CA PRO A 18 11.50 4.15 -2.34
C PRO A 18 10.91 5.13 -1.33
N VAL A 19 10.95 4.78 -0.04
CA VAL A 19 10.39 5.64 1.02
C VAL A 19 11.10 6.98 1.13
N ASP A 20 12.37 7.08 0.73
CA ASP A 20 13.12 8.35 0.72
C ASP A 20 12.58 9.35 -0.31
N ARG A 21 11.74 8.91 -1.25
CA ARG A 21 11.06 9.78 -2.21
C ARG A 21 9.70 10.25 -1.72
N VAL A 22 9.27 9.78 -0.55
CA VAL A 22 8.01 10.19 0.08
C VAL A 22 8.28 11.41 0.95
N GLN A 23 7.35 12.36 0.98
CA GLN A 23 7.44 13.51 1.86
C GLN A 23 7.45 13.08 3.31
N ARG A 24 8.11 13.86 4.17
CA ARG A 24 8.13 13.58 5.60
C ARG A 24 6.78 13.91 6.22
N HIS A 25 6.41 13.12 7.24
CA HIS A 25 5.22 13.37 8.08
C HIS A 25 3.92 13.43 7.27
N CYS A 26 3.78 12.56 6.24
CA CYS A 26 2.57 12.50 5.44
C CYS A 26 1.33 12.18 6.25
N ASP A 27 1.45 11.30 7.26
CA ASP A 27 0.33 10.96 8.14
C ASP A 27 -0.13 12.17 8.94
N LEU A 28 0.79 12.93 9.51
CA LEU A 28 0.45 14.14 10.26
C LEU A 28 -0.12 15.23 9.36
N LYS A 29 0.43 15.38 8.16
CA LYS A 29 -0.11 16.33 7.17
C LYS A 29 -1.53 15.97 6.78
N CYS A 30 -1.81 14.69 6.55
CA CYS A 30 -3.15 14.22 6.23
C CYS A 30 -4.13 14.49 7.38
N LEU A 31 -3.73 14.20 8.61
CA LEU A 31 -4.56 14.46 9.79
C LEU A 31 -4.83 15.94 10.00
N SER A 32 -3.92 16.81 9.56
CA SER A 32 -4.06 18.27 9.66
C SER A 32 -4.71 18.88 8.41
N SER A 33 -5.26 18.04 7.51
CA SER A 33 -5.88 18.47 6.25
C SER A 33 -4.92 19.18 5.29
N ILE A 34 -3.62 18.94 5.43
CA ILE A 34 -2.62 19.48 4.51
C ILE A 34 -2.52 18.54 3.32
N PRO A 35 -2.59 19.03 2.06
CA PRO A 35 -2.48 18.17 0.90
C PRO A 35 -1.16 17.42 0.87
N VAL A 36 -1.23 16.12 0.56
CA VAL A 36 -0.05 15.25 0.41
C VAL A 36 0.12 14.97 -1.08
N GLN A 37 1.34 15.16 -1.58
CA GLN A 37 1.67 14.93 -2.98
C GLN A 37 2.94 14.10 -3.08
N VAL A 38 3.05 13.35 -4.18
CA VAL A 38 4.25 12.60 -4.53
C VAL A 38 4.77 13.19 -5.83
N PHE A 39 5.99 13.71 -5.78
CA PHE A 39 6.62 14.38 -6.93
C PHE A 39 7.43 13.44 -7.80
N THR A 40 7.80 12.27 -7.29
CA THR A 40 8.55 11.27 -8.03
C THR A 40 7.58 10.33 -8.74
N THR A 41 7.84 10.02 -10.01
CA THR A 41 7.03 9.06 -10.74
C THR A 41 7.24 7.66 -10.16
N PRO A 42 6.18 7.01 -9.63
CA PRO A 42 6.32 5.65 -9.12
C PRO A 42 6.41 4.63 -10.25
N THR A 43 6.97 3.46 -9.93
CA THR A 43 7.06 2.35 -10.87
C THR A 43 5.78 1.52 -10.81
N GLN A 44 5.12 1.37 -11.95
CA GLN A 44 3.89 0.56 -12.03
C GLN A 44 4.20 -0.92 -11.90
N VAL A 45 3.31 -1.62 -11.19
CA VAL A 45 3.42 -3.08 -11.02
C VAL A 45 2.53 -3.76 -12.07
N PRO A 46 3.07 -4.70 -12.86
CA PRO A 46 2.24 -5.48 -13.78
C PRO A 46 1.40 -6.48 -12.99
N LEU A 47 0.13 -6.17 -12.77
CA LEU A 47 -0.77 -6.97 -11.96
C LEU A 47 -1.32 -8.17 -12.73
N LYS A 48 -1.48 -9.29 -12.02
CA LYS A 48 -2.20 -10.47 -12.50
C LYS A 48 -3.43 -10.67 -11.63
N GLY A 49 -4.60 -10.34 -12.16
CA GLY A 49 -5.84 -10.45 -11.42
C GLY A 49 -6.10 -9.28 -10.49
N PRO A 50 -7.13 -9.37 -9.65
CA PRO A 50 -7.52 -8.26 -8.79
C PRO A 50 -6.54 -8.02 -7.64
N ALA A 51 -6.37 -6.76 -7.28
CA ALA A 51 -5.68 -6.36 -6.06
C ALA A 51 -6.71 -5.90 -5.03
N THR A 52 -6.40 -6.09 -3.76
CA THR A 52 -7.28 -5.66 -2.65
C THR A 52 -6.51 -4.82 -1.66
N CYS A 53 -7.17 -3.82 -1.12
CA CYS A 53 -6.59 -2.96 -0.10
C CYS A 53 -7.64 -2.75 1.00
N GLU A 54 -7.27 -3.05 2.23
CA GLU A 54 -8.18 -2.98 3.37
C GLU A 54 -7.50 -2.21 4.49
N THR A 55 -8.24 -1.30 5.11
CA THR A 55 -7.75 -0.52 6.25
C THR A 55 -8.64 -0.76 7.45
N VAL A 56 -8.04 -1.12 8.57
CA VAL A 56 -8.73 -1.32 9.85
C VAL A 56 -8.26 -0.26 10.82
N SER A 57 -9.20 0.49 11.37
CA SER A 57 -8.94 1.47 12.43
C SER A 57 -9.17 0.83 13.78
N ARG A 58 -8.27 1.10 14.72
CA ARG A 58 -8.32 0.50 16.03
C ARG A 58 -7.98 1.54 17.08
N TYR A 59 -8.77 1.56 18.16
CA TYR A 59 -8.50 2.40 19.31
C TYR A 59 -7.91 1.55 20.43
N ASP A 60 -6.83 2.02 21.01
CA ASP A 60 -6.21 1.42 22.19
C ASP A 60 -5.92 2.51 23.23
N ASN A 61 -5.19 2.16 24.31
CA ASN A 61 -4.85 3.11 25.36
C ASN A 61 -3.95 4.26 24.89
N ASN A 62 -3.32 4.11 23.73
CA ASN A 62 -2.42 5.10 23.16
C ASN A 62 -3.07 5.91 22.02
N GLY A 63 -4.38 5.70 21.79
CA GLY A 63 -5.13 6.42 20.79
C GLY A 63 -5.48 5.57 19.57
N ARG A 64 -5.76 6.25 18.45
CA ARG A 64 -6.19 5.59 17.22
C ARG A 64 -4.98 5.16 16.39
N VAL A 65 -5.02 3.91 15.93
CA VAL A 65 -4.02 3.35 15.03
C VAL A 65 -4.74 2.69 13.86
N GLU A 66 -4.22 2.89 12.64
CA GLU A 66 -4.73 2.26 11.44
C GLU A 66 -3.73 1.23 10.91
N THR A 67 -4.24 0.10 10.43
CA THR A 67 -3.45 -0.92 9.75
C THR A 67 -4.03 -1.14 8.36
N THR A 68 -3.20 -0.97 7.35
CA THR A 68 -3.57 -1.21 5.95
C THR A 68 -2.92 -2.50 5.47
N THR A 69 -3.71 -3.37 4.87
CA THR A 69 -3.23 -4.60 4.22
C THR A 69 -3.54 -4.50 2.74
N LEU A 70 -2.47 -4.52 1.94
CA LEU A 70 -2.55 -4.49 0.48
C LEU A 70 -2.12 -5.87 -0.03
N ARG A 71 -2.96 -6.52 -0.85
CA ARG A 71 -2.66 -7.80 -1.46
C ARG A 71 -2.79 -7.71 -2.96
N PHE A 72 -1.77 -8.18 -3.66
CA PHE A 72 -1.79 -8.21 -5.12
C PHE A 72 -0.87 -9.31 -5.65
N ARG A 73 -1.07 -9.66 -6.91
CA ARG A 73 -0.20 -10.58 -7.62
C ARG A 73 0.53 -9.83 -8.73
N SER A 74 1.83 -10.05 -8.82
CA SER A 74 2.66 -9.39 -9.81
C SER A 74 3.26 -10.40 -10.77
N LEU A 75 3.38 -10.02 -12.03
CA LEU A 75 4.07 -10.82 -13.05
C LEU A 75 5.59 -10.63 -12.97
N GLU A 76 6.06 -9.61 -12.26
CA GLU A 76 7.47 -9.30 -12.10
C GLU A 76 7.84 -9.15 -10.63
N ALA A 77 9.09 -9.46 -10.30
CA ALA A 77 9.58 -9.28 -8.93
C ALA A 77 9.75 -7.80 -8.62
N ILE A 78 9.31 -7.40 -7.44
CA ILE A 78 9.50 -6.06 -6.91
C ILE A 78 10.80 -6.05 -6.11
N PRO A 79 11.70 -5.04 -6.31
CA PRO A 79 12.91 -4.96 -5.50
C PRO A 79 12.54 -4.68 -4.04
N THR A 80 12.99 -5.56 -3.13
CA THR A 80 12.69 -5.44 -1.70
C THR A 80 13.95 -5.19 -0.87
N THR A 81 15.06 -4.79 -1.52
CA THR A 81 16.33 -4.51 -0.85
C THR A 81 16.28 -3.23 -0.02
N HIS A 82 15.36 -2.34 -0.33
CA HIS A 82 15.15 -1.08 0.40
C HIS A 82 13.69 -0.96 0.82
N PRO A 83 13.38 -0.22 1.89
CA PRO A 83 11.99 0.05 2.25
C PRO A 83 11.25 0.74 1.10
N LEU A 84 10.04 0.28 0.83
CA LEU A 84 9.21 0.79 -0.26
C LEU A 84 7.91 1.35 0.28
N ALA A 85 7.42 2.40 -0.37
CA ALA A 85 6.05 2.88 -0.22
C ALA A 85 5.26 2.48 -1.45
N PHE A 86 3.95 2.37 -1.31
CA PHE A 86 3.06 1.93 -2.39
C PHE A 86 2.01 2.98 -2.66
N ILE A 87 1.66 3.13 -3.92
CA ILE A 87 0.55 3.99 -4.34
C ILE A 87 -0.47 3.11 -5.02
N VAL A 88 -1.70 3.10 -4.49
CA VAL A 88 -2.80 2.34 -5.06
C VAL A 88 -3.81 3.31 -5.65
N THR A 89 -4.37 2.94 -6.81
CA THR A 89 -5.43 3.69 -7.47
C THR A 89 -6.69 2.84 -7.46
N ASP A 90 -7.77 3.37 -6.93
CA ASP A 90 -9.03 2.64 -6.85
C ASP A 90 -9.86 2.79 -8.14
N ALA A 91 -11.05 2.18 -8.15
CA ALA A 91 -11.95 2.23 -9.30
C ALA A 91 -12.47 3.66 -9.58
N ASN A 92 -12.44 4.54 -8.59
CA ASN A 92 -12.84 5.93 -8.74
C ASN A 92 -11.66 6.83 -9.15
N ARG A 93 -10.50 6.23 -9.46
CA ARG A 93 -9.27 6.92 -9.81
C ARG A 93 -8.69 7.78 -8.71
N GLN A 94 -9.11 7.56 -7.47
CA GLN A 94 -8.49 8.18 -6.31
C GLN A 94 -7.21 7.42 -5.96
N ARG A 95 -6.13 8.15 -5.75
CA ARG A 95 -4.85 7.57 -5.37
C ARG A 95 -4.66 7.64 -3.87
N TYR A 96 -4.04 6.60 -3.32
CA TYR A 96 -3.72 6.51 -1.89
C TYR A 96 -2.28 6.08 -1.71
N LEU A 97 -1.63 6.65 -0.70
CA LEU A 97 -0.26 6.31 -0.33
C LEU A 97 -0.28 5.33 0.85
N VAL A 98 0.48 4.24 0.71
CA VAL A 98 0.72 3.27 1.78
C VAL A 98 2.21 3.26 2.07
N GLY A 99 2.61 3.86 3.17
CA GLY A 99 4.00 3.96 3.58
C GLY A 99 4.37 5.39 3.95
N LEU A 100 5.42 5.52 4.75
CA LEU A 100 5.93 6.80 5.22
C LEU A 100 7.42 6.87 5.02
N HIS A 101 7.96 8.10 5.00
CA HIS A 101 9.40 8.33 5.00
C HIS A 101 10.04 7.88 6.31
N GLU A 102 9.28 7.95 7.40
CA GLU A 102 9.74 7.58 8.74
C GLU A 102 9.36 6.15 9.12
N PRO A 103 10.14 5.46 9.99
CA PRO A 103 9.72 4.16 10.51
C PRO A 103 8.41 4.27 11.34
N PRO A 104 7.61 3.20 11.42
CA PRO A 104 7.82 1.90 10.80
C PRO A 104 7.50 1.90 9.31
N TYR A 105 8.29 1.14 8.54
CA TYR A 105 8.06 1.01 7.10
C TYR A 105 7.07 -0.12 6.81
N PRO A 106 6.42 -0.11 5.63
CA PRO A 106 5.57 -1.22 5.24
C PRO A 106 6.33 -2.55 5.22
N ILE A 107 5.69 -3.60 5.73
CA ILE A 107 6.25 -4.95 5.73
C ILE A 107 5.74 -5.66 4.49
N VAL A 108 6.66 -6.08 3.62
CA VAL A 108 6.34 -6.76 2.37
C VAL A 108 6.63 -8.24 2.53
N ARG A 109 5.61 -9.08 2.34
CA ARG A 109 5.75 -10.53 2.30
C ARG A 109 5.43 -11.01 0.90
N SER A 110 6.20 -11.96 0.40
CA SER A 110 6.00 -12.49 -0.94
C SER A 110 5.93 -14.01 -0.92
N THR A 111 5.07 -14.55 -1.78
CA THR A 111 4.96 -15.99 -2.06
C THR A 111 5.06 -16.16 -3.55
N GLN A 112 6.05 -16.93 -3.98
CA GLN A 112 6.30 -17.16 -5.40
C GLN A 112 5.74 -18.50 -5.82
N THR A 113 5.01 -18.51 -6.95
CA THR A 113 4.54 -19.74 -7.59
C THR A 113 5.17 -19.86 -8.96
N THR A 114 5.53 -21.10 -9.34
CA THR A 114 6.20 -21.37 -10.61
C THR A 114 5.24 -21.53 -11.78
N GLY A 115 3.92 -21.48 -11.51
CA GLY A 115 2.92 -21.74 -12.52
C GLY A 115 2.63 -23.22 -12.68
N THR A 116 1.77 -23.56 -13.63
CA THR A 116 1.40 -24.95 -13.91
C THR A 116 1.73 -25.30 -15.35
N PRO A 117 1.91 -26.63 -15.66
CA PRO A 117 2.14 -27.07 -17.05
C PRO A 117 0.98 -26.73 -17.99
N ASN A 118 -0.19 -26.40 -17.44
CA ASN A 118 -1.40 -26.09 -18.22
C ASN A 118 -1.53 -24.64 -18.62
N GLY A 119 -0.48 -23.86 -18.47
CA GLY A 119 -0.42 -22.50 -18.99
C GLY A 119 -0.64 -21.38 -18.00
N ASP A 120 -0.83 -21.67 -16.71
CA ASP A 120 -0.88 -20.60 -15.70
C ASP A 120 0.50 -19.96 -15.57
N PRO A 121 0.61 -18.64 -15.70
CA PRO A 121 1.91 -17.99 -15.60
C PRO A 121 2.47 -18.06 -14.19
N ALA A 122 3.79 -18.00 -14.06
CA ALA A 122 4.43 -17.81 -12.77
C ALA A 122 4.07 -16.42 -12.25
N VAL A 123 3.61 -16.34 -11.01
CA VAL A 123 3.26 -15.07 -10.37
C VAL A 123 3.85 -15.01 -8.99
N ILE A 124 4.06 -13.79 -8.51
CA ILE A 124 4.50 -13.54 -7.15
C ILE A 124 3.36 -12.82 -6.43
N SER A 125 2.87 -13.46 -5.36
CA SER A 125 1.84 -12.86 -4.51
C SER A 125 2.50 -12.01 -3.44
N TYR A 126 2.10 -10.76 -3.34
CA TYR A 126 2.61 -9.83 -2.34
C TYR A 126 1.54 -9.47 -1.34
N GLU A 127 1.93 -9.41 -0.08
CA GLU A 127 1.11 -8.87 1.00
C GLU A 127 1.91 -7.77 1.69
N VAL A 128 1.38 -6.56 1.66
CA VAL A 128 2.00 -5.39 2.28
C VAL A 128 1.15 -4.99 3.48
N THR A 129 1.78 -4.95 4.65
CA THR A 129 1.13 -4.53 5.89
C THR A 129 1.79 -3.26 6.40
N PHE A 130 1.01 -2.23 6.65
CA PHE A 130 1.50 -0.95 7.13
C PHE A 130 0.63 -0.44 8.26
N THR A 131 1.25 -0.04 9.37
CA THR A 131 0.56 0.48 10.56
C THR A 131 1.07 1.87 10.88
N ALA A 132 0.15 2.82 11.02
CA ALA A 132 0.46 4.21 11.34
C ALA A 132 -0.77 4.91 11.92
N LEU A 133 -0.60 6.15 12.33
CA LEU A 133 -1.73 6.99 12.76
C LEU A 133 -2.73 7.18 11.63
N LYS A 134 -2.22 7.28 10.40
CA LYS A 134 -3.02 7.28 9.18
C LYS A 134 -2.33 6.38 8.17
N ALA A 135 -2.86 5.19 7.95
CA ALA A 135 -2.19 4.17 7.14
C ALA A 135 -2.59 4.20 5.66
N LEU A 136 -3.71 4.80 5.31
CA LEU A 136 -4.15 4.96 3.93
C LEU A 136 -4.34 6.46 3.68
N ILE A 137 -3.39 7.07 2.99
CA ILE A 137 -3.30 8.52 2.84
C ILE A 137 -3.76 8.94 1.45
N PRO A 138 -4.85 9.70 1.31
CA PRO A 138 -5.27 10.20 0.01
C PRO A 138 -4.22 11.14 -0.59
N LEU A 139 -3.95 10.99 -1.88
CA LEU A 139 -3.05 11.87 -2.62
C LEU A 139 -3.87 12.87 -3.44
N GLY A 140 -3.43 14.09 -3.39
CA GLY A 140 -4.05 15.16 -4.17
C GLY A 140 -3.77 15.11 -5.67
#